data_43f3bef77bb056df2611f6aef631b7a7
#
_entry.id   43f3bef77bb056df2611f6aef631b7a7
#
_cell.length_a   1.000
_cell.length_b   1.000
_cell.length_c   1.000
_cell.angle_alpha   90.00
_cell.angle_beta   90.00
_cell.angle_gamma   90.00
#
_symmetry.space_group_name_H-M   'P 1'
#
loop_
_entity.id
_entity.type
_entity.pdbx_description
1 polymer ?
#
loop_
_entity_poly.entity_id
_entity_poly.type
_entity_poly.pdbx_seq_one_letter_code
_entity_poly.pdbx_strand_id
1 'polypeptide(L)'
;MQLEFREIRLPEVWRRTHGDTPVPSEVLRMTGWECLDDSRVVGHCIADMATGEILGLSVNHSHRRQGIARKLLALLVERLHAAGAHRVWLAASRDVTLPAYQFYRALGWRPTGERLACGDEILEPPGGGPAQR
;
A
#
# COMPACT_ATOMS: atom_id res chain seq x y z
N MET A 1 -17.44 -9.54 -14.61
CA MET A 1 -16.19 -9.08 -14.02
C MET A 1 -15.67 -10.11 -13.05
N GLN A 2 -14.43 -10.55 -13.25
CA GLN A 2 -13.78 -11.56 -12.43
C GLN A 2 -12.60 -10.93 -11.72
N LEU A 3 -12.77 -10.56 -10.47
CA LEU A 3 -11.68 -9.95 -9.70
C LEU A 3 -10.87 -11.00 -8.97
N GLU A 4 -9.56 -10.86 -9.07
CA GLU A 4 -8.61 -11.71 -8.36
C GLU A 4 -7.58 -10.83 -7.69
N PHE A 5 -7.22 -11.16 -6.42
CA PHE A 5 -6.18 -10.42 -5.70
C PHE A 5 -4.98 -11.32 -5.52
N ARG A 6 -3.82 -10.81 -5.89
CA ARG A 6 -2.60 -11.61 -5.94
C ARG A 6 -1.43 -10.83 -5.34
N GLU A 7 -0.61 -11.53 -4.56
CA GLU A 7 0.58 -10.91 -3.98
C GLU A 7 1.63 -10.65 -5.06
N ILE A 8 2.27 -9.48 -5.00
CA ILE A 8 3.36 -9.13 -5.91
C ILE A 8 4.68 -9.41 -5.21
N ARG A 9 5.52 -10.23 -5.84
CA ARG A 9 6.88 -10.49 -5.36
C ARG A 9 7.84 -9.64 -6.18
N LEU A 10 8.12 -8.45 -5.69
CA LEU A 10 8.91 -7.48 -6.44
C LEU A 10 10.33 -7.95 -6.81
N PRO A 11 11.04 -8.68 -5.95
CA PRO A 11 12.34 -9.23 -6.38
C PRO A 11 12.22 -10.16 -7.59
N GLU A 12 11.16 -10.96 -7.66
CA GLU A 12 10.95 -11.84 -8.81
C GLU A 12 10.61 -11.06 -10.07
N VAL A 13 9.82 -10.00 -9.93
CA VAL A 13 9.52 -9.09 -11.04
C VAL A 13 10.79 -8.44 -11.55
N TRP A 14 11.65 -8.00 -10.64
CA TRP A 14 12.94 -7.42 -11.00
C TRP A 14 13.77 -8.39 -11.82
N ARG A 15 13.88 -9.63 -11.36
CA ARG A 15 14.69 -10.64 -12.05
C ARG A 15 14.18 -10.93 -13.46
N ARG A 16 12.86 -10.93 -13.64
CA ARG A 16 12.28 -11.17 -14.96
C ARG A 16 12.58 -10.05 -15.94
N THR A 17 12.71 -8.81 -15.44
CA THR A 17 12.94 -7.66 -16.32
C THR A 17 14.41 -7.30 -16.48
N HIS A 18 15.25 -7.65 -15.53
CA HIS A 18 16.66 -7.23 -15.50
C HIS A 18 17.65 -8.40 -15.57
N GLY A 19 17.16 -9.63 -15.74
CA GLY A 19 18.01 -10.80 -15.89
C GLY A 19 18.94 -11.00 -14.70
N ASP A 20 20.21 -11.11 -14.98
CA ASP A 20 21.23 -11.40 -13.94
C ASP A 20 21.68 -10.18 -13.16
N THR A 21 21.11 -9.00 -13.43
CA THR A 21 21.43 -7.81 -12.66
C THR A 21 21.01 -8.01 -11.20
N PRO A 22 21.92 -7.73 -10.24
CA PRO A 22 21.57 -7.92 -8.82
C PRO A 22 20.35 -7.12 -8.41
N VAL A 23 19.53 -7.73 -7.54
CA VAL A 23 18.33 -7.06 -7.02
C VAL A 23 18.76 -5.97 -6.04
N PRO A 24 18.37 -4.71 -6.26
CA PRO A 24 18.69 -3.65 -5.30
C PRO A 24 18.10 -3.93 -3.91
N SER A 25 18.80 -3.47 -2.88
CA SER A 25 18.35 -3.69 -1.50
C SER A 25 16.96 -3.13 -1.24
N GLU A 26 16.64 -2.01 -1.88
CA GLU A 26 15.31 -1.39 -1.75
C GLU A 26 14.22 -2.33 -2.27
N VAL A 27 14.49 -2.98 -3.41
CA VAL A 27 13.51 -3.91 -4.00
C VAL A 27 13.34 -5.15 -3.13
N LEU A 28 14.42 -5.61 -2.48
CA LEU A 28 14.35 -6.77 -1.58
C LEU A 28 13.42 -6.53 -0.39
N ARG A 29 13.24 -5.27 0.02
CA ARG A 29 12.36 -4.91 1.13
C ARG A 29 10.91 -4.71 0.72
N MET A 30 10.64 -4.64 -0.58
CA MET A 30 9.31 -4.27 -1.07
C MET A 30 8.38 -5.48 -1.15
N THR A 31 7.12 -5.23 -0.84
CA THR A 31 6.03 -6.19 -1.05
C THR A 31 4.84 -5.45 -1.64
N GLY A 32 3.88 -6.19 -2.14
CA GLY A 32 2.70 -5.54 -2.70
C GLY A 32 1.59 -6.53 -3.00
N TRP A 33 0.48 -5.98 -3.43
CA TRP A 33 -0.68 -6.73 -3.90
C TRP A 33 -1.21 -6.10 -5.16
N GLU A 34 -1.79 -6.90 -6.02
CA GLU A 34 -2.44 -6.40 -7.22
C GLU A 34 -3.82 -7.04 -7.36
N CYS A 35 -4.69 -6.31 -8.03
CA CYS A 35 -6.02 -6.79 -8.38
C CYS A 35 -6.08 -6.96 -9.89
N LEU A 36 -6.56 -8.11 -10.33
CA LEU A 36 -6.74 -8.41 -11.75
C LEU A 36 -8.22 -8.55 -12.06
N ASP A 37 -8.60 -8.08 -13.23
CA ASP A 37 -9.93 -8.31 -13.80
C ASP A 37 -9.71 -9.07 -15.11
N ASP A 38 -10.10 -10.35 -15.12
CA ASP A 38 -9.88 -11.23 -16.26
C ASP A 38 -8.42 -11.21 -16.73
N SER A 39 -7.50 -11.36 -15.77
CA SER A 39 -6.05 -11.43 -16.01
C SER A 39 -5.39 -10.09 -16.35
N ARG A 40 -6.11 -8.98 -16.27
CA ARG A 40 -5.54 -7.65 -16.50
C ARG A 40 -5.40 -6.93 -15.17
N VAL A 41 -4.22 -6.38 -14.90
CA VAL A 41 -4.00 -5.64 -13.65
C VAL A 41 -4.79 -4.33 -13.69
N VAL A 42 -5.69 -4.16 -12.74
CA VAL A 42 -6.53 -2.97 -12.64
C VAL A 42 -6.29 -2.17 -11.36
N GLY A 43 -5.48 -2.70 -10.44
CA GLY A 43 -5.11 -1.98 -9.24
C GLY A 43 -3.89 -2.62 -8.59
N HIS A 44 -3.15 -1.84 -7.84
CA HIS A 44 -1.98 -2.35 -7.12
C HIS A 44 -1.61 -1.46 -5.94
N CYS A 45 -0.83 -2.01 -5.04
CA CYS A 45 -0.24 -1.27 -3.93
C CYS A 45 1.12 -1.84 -3.60
N ILE A 46 2.00 -1.02 -3.05
CA ILE A 46 3.34 -1.44 -2.64
C ILE A 46 3.71 -0.81 -1.30
N ALA A 47 4.57 -1.51 -0.57
CA ALA A 47 5.06 -1.06 0.72
C ALA A 47 6.47 -1.56 0.98
N ASP A 48 7.14 -0.90 1.90
CA ASP A 48 8.47 -1.26 2.40
C ASP A 48 8.29 -2.07 3.68
N MET A 49 8.71 -3.33 3.66
CA MET A 49 8.55 -4.20 4.83
C MET A 49 9.46 -3.81 5.99
N ALA A 50 10.57 -3.15 5.70
CA ALA A 50 11.51 -2.76 6.75
C ALA A 50 11.01 -1.55 7.56
N THR A 51 10.38 -0.60 6.89
CA THR A 51 9.89 0.63 7.54
C THR A 51 8.40 0.59 7.86
N GLY A 52 7.65 -0.30 7.21
CA GLY A 52 6.19 -0.34 7.32
C GLY A 52 5.48 0.73 6.51
N GLU A 53 6.21 1.47 5.68
CA GLU A 53 5.63 2.55 4.89
C GLU A 53 4.92 2.03 3.65
N ILE A 54 3.66 2.43 3.49
CA ILE A 54 2.91 2.17 2.26
C ILE A 54 3.27 3.26 1.26
N LEU A 55 3.84 2.85 0.13
CA LEU A 55 4.45 3.77 -0.84
C LEU A 55 3.54 4.10 -2.01
N GLY A 56 2.60 3.25 -2.33
CA GLY A 56 1.72 3.49 -3.46
C GLY A 56 0.45 2.67 -3.40
N LEU A 57 -0.61 3.25 -3.94
CA LEU A 57 -1.92 2.62 -4.05
C LEU A 57 -2.59 3.24 -5.27
N SER A 58 -2.97 2.41 -6.23
CA SER A 58 -3.58 2.89 -7.46
C SER A 58 -4.63 1.90 -7.95
N VAL A 59 -5.75 2.45 -8.45
CA VAL A 59 -6.81 1.65 -9.06
C VAL A 59 -7.21 2.37 -10.35
N ASN A 60 -7.35 1.62 -11.43
CA ASN A 60 -7.79 2.17 -12.72
C ASN A 60 -9.11 2.90 -12.54
N HIS A 61 -9.25 4.02 -13.22
CA HIS A 61 -10.44 4.85 -13.11
C HIS A 61 -11.72 4.06 -13.38
N SER A 62 -11.70 3.18 -14.36
CA SER A 62 -12.86 2.37 -14.73
C SER A 62 -13.28 1.36 -13.65
N HIS A 63 -12.42 1.09 -12.67
CA HIS A 63 -12.66 0.11 -11.62
C HIS A 63 -12.78 0.72 -10.24
N ARG A 64 -12.93 2.04 -10.16
CA ARG A 64 -13.09 2.73 -8.87
C ARG A 64 -14.47 2.50 -8.29
N ARG A 65 -14.61 2.75 -6.98
CA ARG A 65 -15.86 2.62 -6.22
C ARG A 65 -16.39 1.18 -6.16
N GLN A 66 -15.49 0.20 -6.30
CA GLN A 66 -15.86 -1.21 -6.20
C GLN A 66 -15.19 -1.89 -5.00
N GLY A 67 -14.56 -1.10 -4.11
CA GLY A 67 -13.89 -1.64 -2.95
C GLY A 67 -12.51 -2.22 -3.21
N ILE A 68 -11.97 -2.07 -4.42
CA ILE A 68 -10.66 -2.63 -4.77
C ILE A 68 -9.55 -2.00 -3.95
N ALA A 69 -9.50 -0.67 -3.86
CA ALA A 69 -8.47 0.04 -3.09
C ALA A 69 -8.54 -0.33 -1.62
N ARG A 70 -9.74 -0.42 -1.07
CA ARG A 70 -9.95 -0.83 0.33
C ARG A 70 -9.38 -2.23 0.56
N LYS A 71 -9.68 -3.17 -0.32
CA LYS A 71 -9.22 -4.55 -0.20
C LYS A 71 -7.71 -4.64 -0.34
N LEU A 72 -7.14 -3.96 -1.32
CA LEU A 72 -5.68 -3.93 -1.52
C LEU A 72 -4.99 -3.40 -0.27
N LEU A 73 -5.50 -2.32 0.29
CA LEU A 73 -4.92 -1.70 1.47
C LEU A 73 -4.99 -2.63 2.69
N ALA A 74 -6.13 -3.30 2.88
CA ALA A 74 -6.29 -4.25 3.98
C ALA A 74 -5.32 -5.43 3.85
N LEU A 75 -5.17 -5.97 2.66
CA LEU A 75 -4.23 -7.07 2.40
C LEU A 75 -2.79 -6.62 2.66
N LEU A 76 -2.45 -5.41 2.26
CA LEU A 76 -1.10 -4.89 2.44
C LEU A 76 -0.78 -4.67 3.91
N VAL A 77 -1.71 -4.10 4.68
CA VAL A 77 -1.55 -3.90 6.13
C VAL A 77 -1.32 -5.25 6.81
N GLU A 78 -2.13 -6.25 6.46
CA GLU A 78 -2.00 -7.59 7.01
C GLU A 78 -0.63 -8.19 6.67
N ARG A 79 -0.18 -8.01 5.43
CA ARG A 79 1.14 -8.51 4.99
C ARG A 79 2.28 -7.86 5.76
N LEU A 80 2.18 -6.55 6.01
CA LEU A 80 3.22 -5.83 6.76
C LEU A 80 3.27 -6.32 8.21
N HIS A 81 2.12 -6.53 8.84
CA HIS A 81 2.08 -7.09 10.20
C HIS A 81 2.68 -8.49 10.23
N ALA A 82 2.36 -9.32 9.24
CA ALA A 82 2.90 -10.67 9.16
C ALA A 82 4.42 -10.66 8.95
N ALA A 83 4.96 -9.63 8.33
CA ALA A 83 6.39 -9.47 8.14
C ALA A 83 7.10 -8.92 9.38
N GLY A 84 6.35 -8.60 10.44
CA GLY A 84 6.93 -8.11 11.69
C GLY A 84 7.13 -6.61 11.73
N ALA A 85 6.50 -5.85 10.85
CA ALA A 85 6.61 -4.39 10.88
C ALA A 85 6.11 -3.85 12.22
N HIS A 86 6.94 -3.05 12.88
CA HIS A 86 6.57 -2.42 14.15
C HIS A 86 5.49 -1.37 13.95
N ARG A 87 5.42 -0.82 12.78
CA ARG A 87 4.52 0.28 12.46
C ARG A 87 4.09 0.16 11.01
N VAL A 88 2.82 0.43 10.74
CA VAL A 88 2.28 0.55 9.38
C VAL A 88 1.79 1.97 9.23
N TRP A 89 2.23 2.64 8.18
CA TRP A 89 1.92 4.06 8.01
C TRP A 89 2.00 4.47 6.54
N LEU A 90 1.41 5.61 6.24
CA LEU A 90 1.56 6.25 4.94
C LEU A 90 1.60 7.76 5.12
N ALA A 91 2.15 8.44 4.12
CA ALA A 91 2.15 9.89 4.07
C ALA A 91 1.13 10.34 3.04
N ALA A 92 0.29 11.31 3.40
CA ALA A 92 -0.77 11.78 2.53
C ALA A 92 -0.92 13.29 2.66
N SER A 93 -1.37 13.92 1.58
CA SER A 93 -1.60 15.36 1.56
C SER A 93 -2.68 15.75 2.56
N ARG A 94 -2.49 16.92 3.17
CA ARG A 94 -3.47 17.51 4.08
C ARG A 94 -4.55 18.30 3.33
N ASP A 95 -4.50 18.32 2.01
CA ASP A 95 -5.47 19.04 1.20
C ASP A 95 -6.82 18.33 1.26
N VAL A 96 -7.77 18.93 1.98
CA VAL A 96 -9.09 18.35 2.21
C VAL A 96 -9.93 18.22 0.93
N THR A 97 -9.53 18.88 -0.15
CA THR A 97 -10.26 18.80 -1.42
C THR A 97 -9.86 17.57 -2.24
N LEU A 98 -8.76 16.90 -1.89
CA LEU A 98 -8.31 15.74 -2.65
C LEU A 98 -9.11 14.49 -2.28
N PRO A 99 -9.48 13.67 -3.28
CA PRO A 99 -10.20 12.42 -3.00
C PRO A 99 -9.48 11.50 -2.01
N ALA A 100 -8.13 11.47 -2.04
CA ALA A 100 -7.36 10.63 -1.13
C ALA A 100 -7.57 11.03 0.33
N TYR A 101 -7.72 12.32 0.61
CA TYR A 101 -7.98 12.78 1.98
C TYR A 101 -9.26 12.15 2.52
N GLN A 102 -10.35 12.25 1.76
CA GLN A 102 -11.64 11.68 2.16
C GLN A 102 -11.58 10.15 2.25
N PHE A 103 -10.87 9.52 1.30
CA PHE A 103 -10.77 8.08 1.23
C PHE A 103 -10.16 7.50 2.52
N TYR A 104 -8.99 8.02 2.94
CA TYR A 104 -8.34 7.50 4.15
C TYR A 104 -9.14 7.79 5.41
N ARG A 105 -9.74 8.96 5.51
CA ARG A 105 -10.60 9.29 6.65
C ARG A 105 -11.81 8.37 6.73
N ALA A 106 -12.44 8.07 5.59
CA ALA A 106 -13.61 7.18 5.55
C ALA A 106 -13.26 5.77 6.00
N LEU A 107 -12.01 5.33 5.76
CA LEU A 107 -11.55 4.02 6.18
C LEU A 107 -11.11 3.99 7.65
N GLY A 108 -11.09 5.12 8.33
CA GLY A 108 -10.69 5.20 9.72
C GLY A 108 -9.20 5.40 9.96
N TRP A 109 -8.43 5.70 8.91
CA TRP A 109 -7.01 6.04 9.07
C TRP A 109 -6.90 7.36 9.84
N ARG A 110 -5.93 7.45 10.73
CA ARG A 110 -5.83 8.56 11.67
C ARG A 110 -4.47 9.26 11.56
N PRO A 111 -4.45 10.61 11.60
CA PRO A 111 -3.19 11.34 11.65
C PRO A 111 -2.49 11.10 13.00
N THR A 112 -1.17 10.99 12.94
CA THR A 112 -0.36 10.77 14.14
C THR A 112 0.12 12.08 14.76
N GLY A 113 0.00 13.18 14.01
CA GLY A 113 0.61 14.46 14.39
C GLY A 113 1.96 14.67 13.75
N GLU A 114 2.56 13.63 13.21
CA GLU A 114 3.84 13.75 12.51
C GLU A 114 3.63 14.21 11.08
N ARG A 115 4.63 14.90 10.53
CA ARG A 115 4.59 15.40 9.15
C ARG A 115 5.95 15.22 8.49
N LEU A 116 5.92 15.02 7.17
CA LEU A 116 7.12 15.05 6.36
C LEU A 116 7.52 16.50 6.09
N ALA A 117 8.75 16.71 5.62
CA ALA A 117 9.25 18.03 5.29
C ALA A 117 8.39 18.76 4.24
N CYS A 118 7.76 18.01 3.33
CA CYS A 118 6.88 18.57 2.31
C CYS A 118 5.50 18.99 2.86
N GLY A 119 5.20 18.67 4.11
CA GLY A 119 3.93 19.02 4.74
C GLY A 119 2.91 17.90 4.77
N ASP A 120 3.15 16.79 4.09
CA ASP A 120 2.24 15.64 4.14
C ASP A 120 2.19 15.10 5.56
N GLU A 121 0.99 14.70 5.98
CA GLU A 121 0.80 14.12 7.30
C GLU A 121 0.98 12.60 7.27
N ILE A 122 1.40 12.06 8.40
CA ILE A 122 1.57 10.62 8.55
C ILE A 122 0.31 10.05 9.17
N LEU A 123 -0.27 9.05 8.47
CA LEU A 123 -1.49 8.37 8.91
C LEU A 123 -1.18 6.94 9.30
N GLU A 124 -1.91 6.45 10.29
CA GLU A 124 -1.86 5.05 10.71
C GLU A 124 -3.21 4.39 10.52
N PRO A 125 -3.25 3.06 10.28
CA PRO A 125 -4.50 2.36 10.02
C PRO A 125 -5.38 2.29 11.28
N PRO A 126 -6.68 2.06 11.09
CA PRO A 126 -7.58 1.85 12.22
C PRO A 126 -7.12 0.62 13.01
N GLY A 127 -7.34 0.64 14.32
CA GLY A 127 -6.89 -0.43 15.20
C GLY A 127 -5.47 -0.27 15.70
N GLY A 128 -4.72 0.71 15.17
CA GLY A 128 -3.42 1.10 15.69
C GLY A 128 -2.27 0.15 15.45
N GLY A 129 -2.50 -1.00 14.87
CA GLY A 129 -1.44 -1.93 14.55
C GLY A 129 -1.05 -2.86 15.71
N PRO A 130 0.03 -3.64 15.54
CA PRO A 130 0.34 -4.74 16.46
C PRO A 130 0.77 -4.30 17.85
N ALA A 131 1.26 -3.07 17.99
CA ALA A 131 1.77 -2.58 19.27
C ALA A 131 0.66 -2.16 20.22
N GLN A 132 -0.56 -2.26 19.81
CA GLN A 132 -1.70 -1.77 20.56
C GLN A 132 -2.33 -2.80 21.48
N ARG A 133 -1.62 -3.77 21.85
CA ARG A 133 -2.15 -4.81 22.75
C ARG A 133 -1.92 -4.47 24.17
#